data_ab89c6c88b67758544cad466c564921b
#
_entry.id   ab89c6c88b67758544cad466c564921b
#
_cell.length_a   1.000
_cell.length_b   1.000
_cell.length_c   1.000
_cell.angle_alpha   90.00
_cell.angle_beta   90.00
_cell.angle_gamma   90.00
#
_symmetry.space_group_name_H-M   'P 1'
#
loop_
_entity.id
_entity.type
_entity.pdbx_description
1 polymer ?
#
loop_
_entity_poly.entity_id
_entity_poly.type
_entity_poly.pdbx_seq_one_letter_code
_entity_poly.pdbx_strand_id
1 'polypeptide(L)'
;MSETENVVEAIDVHKSYGRNEVLKGITLEVARQQVMCLLGPSGSGKSTFLRCVNHLEKIDSGELKVEGIHVGYERVGNQLHELPKRKIAAQRTRIGMVFQNFNLFPHMTVLENVIEAPQRVRGIAKAEAQEKAIILLEQVGLSDKIVAYPNQLSGGQQQRVAIARAMAMEPRLMLFDEPTSALDPELVGDVLDVIKNLAASGMTMIIVTHEIGFAREIADSVVFMDEGIVVECGSPKEILENPQNPRTQAFLSKVLR
;
A
#
# COMPACT_ATOMS: atom_id res chain seq x y z
N MET A 1 15.92 -7.52 24.18
CA MET A 1 15.29 -6.64 23.17
C MET A 1 15.05 -7.54 21.97
N SER A 2 13.80 -7.91 21.68
CA SER A 2 13.50 -8.65 20.45
C SER A 2 13.82 -7.71 19.27
N GLU A 3 14.72 -8.13 18.39
CA GLU A 3 14.88 -7.45 17.09
C GLU A 3 13.50 -7.43 16.45
N THR A 4 12.94 -6.24 16.28
CA THR A 4 11.71 -6.04 15.52
C THR A 4 12.04 -6.43 14.08
N GLU A 5 11.47 -7.53 13.61
CA GLU A 5 11.71 -8.03 12.27
C GLU A 5 11.10 -7.05 11.27
N ASN A 6 11.93 -6.38 10.47
CA ASN A 6 11.47 -5.46 9.43
C ASN A 6 10.80 -6.23 8.29
N VAL A 7 9.61 -5.77 7.89
CA VAL A 7 8.89 -6.31 6.73
C VAL A 7 9.34 -5.61 5.46
N VAL A 8 9.64 -4.30 5.52
CA VAL A 8 10.22 -3.55 4.40
C VAL A 8 11.54 -2.93 4.81
N GLU A 9 12.56 -3.09 3.99
CA GLU A 9 13.86 -2.44 4.12
C GLU A 9 14.19 -1.77 2.79
N ALA A 10 14.30 -0.46 2.79
CA ALA A 10 14.74 0.36 1.66
C ALA A 10 16.03 1.07 2.06
N ILE A 11 17.10 0.88 1.31
CA ILE A 11 18.41 1.49 1.56
C ILE A 11 18.88 2.16 0.28
N ASP A 12 18.98 3.49 0.35
CA ASP A 12 19.48 4.34 -0.73
C ASP A 12 18.81 4.04 -2.10
N VAL A 13 17.46 3.95 -2.09
CA VAL A 13 16.68 3.58 -3.27
C VAL A 13 16.54 4.75 -4.22
N HIS A 14 17.01 4.56 -5.45
CA HIS A 14 16.92 5.53 -6.54
C HIS A 14 16.02 5.05 -7.67
N LYS A 15 15.27 5.98 -8.28
CA LYS A 15 14.42 5.72 -9.44
C LYS A 15 14.32 6.93 -10.34
N SER A 16 14.56 6.73 -11.64
CA SER A 16 14.45 7.76 -12.67
C SER A 16 13.47 7.34 -13.78
N TYR A 17 12.83 8.30 -14.39
CA TYR A 17 12.10 8.17 -15.65
C TYR A 17 12.78 9.06 -16.71
N GLY A 18 13.54 8.43 -17.57
CA GLY A 18 14.41 9.14 -18.52
C GLY A 18 15.47 9.97 -17.79
N ARG A 19 15.41 11.29 -17.92
CA ARG A 19 16.37 12.20 -17.24
C ARG A 19 15.85 12.74 -15.88
N ASN A 20 14.62 12.41 -15.52
CA ASN A 20 14.02 12.90 -14.29
C ASN A 20 14.16 11.86 -13.17
N GLU A 21 15.01 12.14 -12.20
CA GLU A 21 15.17 11.34 -11.00
C GLU A 21 14.04 11.65 -10.01
N VAL A 22 13.21 10.63 -9.74
CA VAL A 22 11.99 10.75 -8.91
C VAL A 22 12.22 10.25 -7.49
N LEU A 23 13.04 9.23 -7.29
CA LEU A 23 13.50 8.79 -5.97
C LEU A 23 15.02 9.01 -5.91
N LYS A 24 15.47 9.72 -4.89
CA LYS A 24 16.84 10.23 -4.77
C LYS A 24 17.49 9.73 -3.47
N GLY A 25 17.59 8.41 -3.31
CA GLY A 25 18.21 7.81 -2.11
C GLY A 25 17.23 7.62 -0.96
N ILE A 26 16.06 7.01 -1.21
CA ILE A 26 15.08 6.72 -0.16
C ILE A 26 15.62 5.63 0.76
N THR A 27 15.75 5.98 2.06
CA THR A 27 16.10 5.03 3.12
C THR A 27 15.01 5.06 4.18
N LEU A 28 14.33 3.91 4.36
CA LEU A 28 13.30 3.73 5.37
C LEU A 28 13.10 2.23 5.68
N GLU A 29 12.52 1.97 6.84
CA GLU A 29 12.20 0.63 7.32
C GLU A 29 10.77 0.59 7.85
N VAL A 30 10.09 -0.55 7.64
CA VAL A 30 8.75 -0.79 8.19
C VAL A 30 8.78 -2.08 8.98
N ALA A 31 8.52 -2.00 10.27
CA ALA A 31 8.48 -3.15 11.15
C ALA A 31 7.20 -3.98 10.94
N ARG A 32 7.22 -5.22 11.38
CA ARG A 32 6.04 -6.09 11.39
C ARG A 32 4.93 -5.46 12.23
N GLN A 33 3.70 -5.52 11.73
CA GLN A 33 2.48 -4.94 12.32
C GLN A 33 2.50 -3.41 12.43
N GLN A 34 3.45 -2.74 11.80
CA GLN A 34 3.53 -1.29 11.76
C GLN A 34 2.68 -0.71 10.64
N VAL A 35 2.03 0.40 10.92
CA VAL A 35 1.35 1.26 9.94
C VAL A 35 2.22 2.50 9.70
N MET A 36 2.75 2.62 8.47
CA MET A 36 3.50 3.78 8.03
C MET A 36 2.66 4.63 7.08
N CYS A 37 2.51 5.91 7.38
CA CYS A 37 1.87 6.86 6.47
C CYS A 37 2.92 7.71 5.72
N LEU A 38 2.85 7.73 4.38
CA LEU A 38 3.68 8.59 3.53
C LEU A 38 2.90 9.84 3.16
N LEU A 39 3.40 11.00 3.55
CA LEU A 39 2.82 12.31 3.30
C LEU A 39 3.75 13.15 2.40
N GLY A 40 3.20 14.17 1.76
CA GLY A 40 3.97 15.11 0.95
C GLY A 40 3.21 15.59 -0.28
N PRO A 41 3.73 16.61 -0.99
CA PRO A 41 3.08 17.17 -2.17
C PRO A 41 2.99 16.15 -3.31
N SER A 42 2.09 16.42 -4.27
CA SER A 42 2.02 15.64 -5.51
C SER A 42 3.37 15.72 -6.26
N GLY A 43 3.80 14.60 -6.81
CA GLY A 43 5.09 14.50 -7.49
C GLY A 43 6.30 14.29 -6.57
N SER A 44 6.15 14.17 -5.25
CA SER A 44 7.27 13.91 -4.33
C SER A 44 7.83 12.48 -4.36
N GLY A 45 7.25 11.57 -5.17
CA GLY A 45 7.77 10.21 -5.35
C GLY A 45 7.04 9.11 -4.55
N LYS A 46 6.05 9.43 -3.70
CA LYS A 46 5.34 8.48 -2.82
C LYS A 46 4.78 7.26 -3.56
N SER A 47 3.94 7.48 -4.57
CA SER A 47 3.36 6.41 -5.38
C SER A 47 4.41 5.62 -6.16
N THR A 48 5.48 6.29 -6.61
CA THR A 48 6.62 5.63 -7.26
C THR A 48 7.31 4.68 -6.29
N PHE A 49 7.54 5.12 -5.05
CA PHE A 49 8.11 4.26 -4.01
C PHE A 49 7.23 3.04 -3.73
N LEU A 50 5.90 3.21 -3.54
CA LEU A 50 5.00 2.07 -3.38
C LEU A 50 5.07 1.09 -4.55
N ARG A 51 5.13 1.60 -5.77
CA ARG A 51 5.26 0.77 -6.98
C ARG A 51 6.59 0.02 -7.05
N CYS A 52 7.66 0.61 -6.51
CA CYS A 52 8.93 -0.10 -6.36
C CYS A 52 8.82 -1.23 -5.33
N VAL A 53 8.18 -1.00 -4.18
CA VAL A 53 7.96 -2.04 -3.15
C VAL A 53 7.21 -3.26 -3.69
N ASN A 54 6.24 -3.06 -4.59
CA ASN A 54 5.51 -4.14 -5.26
C ASN A 54 6.13 -4.57 -6.60
N HIS A 55 7.33 -4.07 -6.92
CA HIS A 55 8.02 -4.33 -8.21
C HIS A 55 7.15 -4.08 -9.45
N LEU A 56 6.22 -3.14 -9.38
CA LEU A 56 5.54 -2.59 -10.55
C LEU A 56 6.47 -1.63 -11.30
N GLU A 57 7.36 -0.99 -10.56
CA GLU A 57 8.50 -0.23 -11.05
C GLU A 57 9.80 -0.85 -10.54
N LYS A 58 10.85 -0.86 -11.38
CA LYS A 58 12.17 -1.31 -10.98
C LYS A 58 12.94 -0.15 -10.36
N ILE A 59 13.68 -0.39 -9.29
CA ILE A 59 14.66 0.57 -8.79
C ILE A 59 15.87 0.62 -9.74
N ASP A 60 16.55 1.77 -9.80
CA ASP A 60 17.75 1.94 -10.64
C ASP A 60 19.02 1.63 -9.83
N SER A 61 19.03 1.93 -8.52
CA SER A 61 20.10 1.58 -7.58
C SER A 61 19.58 1.52 -6.15
N GLY A 62 20.43 1.10 -5.22
CA GLY A 62 20.08 0.85 -3.82
C GLY A 62 19.63 -0.58 -3.57
N GLU A 63 19.10 -0.83 -2.37
CA GLU A 63 18.52 -2.12 -1.98
C GLU A 63 17.08 -1.94 -1.52
N LEU A 64 16.20 -2.85 -1.96
CA LEU A 64 14.81 -2.90 -1.53
C LEU A 64 14.43 -4.35 -1.23
N LYS A 65 14.03 -4.62 0.02
CA LYS A 65 13.63 -5.95 0.47
C LYS A 65 12.24 -5.91 1.08
N VAL A 66 11.50 -7.00 0.89
CA VAL A 66 10.26 -7.31 1.60
C VAL A 66 10.41 -8.68 2.24
N GLU A 67 10.18 -8.78 3.56
CA GLU A 67 10.44 -9.98 4.37
C GLU A 67 11.86 -10.55 4.16
N GLY A 68 12.87 -9.68 4.15
CA GLY A 68 14.28 -10.04 3.93
C GLY A 68 14.62 -10.48 2.51
N ILE A 69 13.67 -10.50 1.56
CA ILE A 69 13.85 -10.94 0.18
C ILE A 69 13.98 -9.72 -0.73
N HIS A 70 15.03 -9.65 -1.54
CA HIS A 70 15.18 -8.58 -2.54
C HIS A 70 14.00 -8.58 -3.51
N VAL A 71 13.39 -7.42 -3.68
CA VAL A 71 12.22 -7.24 -4.54
C VAL A 71 12.64 -7.30 -6.01
N GLY A 72 12.21 -8.35 -6.71
CA GLY A 72 12.51 -8.56 -8.13
C GLY A 72 13.91 -9.07 -8.45
N TYR A 73 14.76 -9.29 -7.44
CA TYR A 73 16.13 -9.71 -7.64
C TYR A 73 16.51 -10.87 -6.73
N GLU A 74 17.57 -11.61 -7.11
CA GLU A 74 18.26 -12.56 -6.25
C GLU A 74 19.75 -12.22 -6.19
N ARG A 75 20.36 -12.41 -5.02
CA ARG A 75 21.79 -12.17 -4.84
C ARG A 75 22.58 -13.44 -5.20
N VAL A 76 23.50 -13.30 -6.15
CA VAL A 76 24.43 -14.36 -6.53
C VAL A 76 25.86 -13.83 -6.32
N GLY A 77 26.52 -14.28 -5.27
CA GLY A 77 27.78 -13.69 -4.81
C GLY A 77 27.57 -12.21 -4.42
N ASN A 78 28.29 -11.30 -5.06
CA ASN A 78 28.20 -9.84 -4.81
C ASN A 78 27.30 -9.09 -5.80
N GLN A 79 26.55 -9.78 -6.66
CA GLN A 79 25.70 -9.14 -7.67
C GLN A 79 24.24 -9.49 -7.47
N LEU A 80 23.37 -8.53 -7.78
CA LEU A 80 21.92 -8.73 -7.86
C LEU A 80 21.54 -9.05 -9.30
N HIS A 81 20.90 -10.20 -9.50
CA HIS A 81 20.38 -10.64 -10.79
C HIS A 81 18.86 -10.52 -10.80
N GLU A 82 18.30 -9.96 -11.86
CA GLU A 82 16.85 -9.85 -12.01
C GLU A 82 16.21 -11.25 -12.07
N LEU A 83 15.14 -11.42 -11.31
CA LEU A 83 14.38 -12.67 -11.27
C LEU A 83 13.56 -12.87 -12.55
N PRO A 84 13.34 -14.12 -12.98
CA PRO A 84 12.36 -14.43 -14.01
C PRO A 84 10.94 -13.93 -13.60
N LYS A 85 10.13 -13.52 -14.58
CA LYS A 85 8.77 -12.99 -14.35
C LYS A 85 7.92 -13.86 -13.44
N ARG A 86 8.04 -15.19 -13.53
CA ARG A 86 7.30 -16.15 -12.67
C ARG A 86 7.69 -16.02 -11.19
N LYS A 87 8.97 -15.85 -10.87
CA LYS A 87 9.45 -15.65 -9.50
C LYS A 87 9.01 -14.29 -8.96
N ILE A 88 9.06 -13.24 -9.79
CA ILE A 88 8.54 -11.90 -9.44
C ILE A 88 7.03 -11.97 -9.13
N ALA A 89 6.25 -12.65 -9.97
CA ALA A 89 4.82 -12.84 -9.72
C ALA A 89 4.57 -13.56 -8.38
N ALA A 90 5.39 -14.57 -8.04
CA ALA A 90 5.31 -15.25 -6.76
C ALA A 90 5.65 -14.34 -5.57
N GLN A 91 6.63 -13.43 -5.68
CA GLN A 91 6.91 -12.43 -4.64
C GLN A 91 5.70 -11.51 -4.43
N ARG A 92 5.07 -11.03 -5.52
CA ARG A 92 3.89 -10.15 -5.46
C ARG A 92 2.69 -10.76 -4.75
N THR A 93 2.57 -12.09 -4.68
CA THR A 93 1.45 -12.73 -3.95
C THR A 93 1.46 -12.42 -2.45
N ARG A 94 2.60 -11.99 -1.90
CA ARG A 94 2.75 -11.62 -0.48
C ARG A 94 2.46 -10.15 -0.21
N ILE A 95 2.25 -9.34 -1.25
CA ILE A 95 2.07 -7.89 -1.16
C ILE A 95 0.71 -7.55 -1.78
N GLY A 96 -0.23 -7.12 -0.95
CA GLY A 96 -1.49 -6.56 -1.41
C GLY A 96 -1.28 -5.10 -1.84
N MET A 97 -1.93 -4.67 -2.91
CA MET A 97 -1.90 -3.27 -3.34
C MET A 97 -3.29 -2.79 -3.71
N VAL A 98 -3.67 -1.67 -3.13
CA VAL A 98 -4.91 -0.94 -3.37
C VAL A 98 -4.54 0.38 -4.04
N PHE A 99 -5.09 0.62 -5.22
CA PHE A 99 -4.79 1.79 -6.05
C PHE A 99 -5.84 2.89 -5.85
N GLN A 100 -5.48 4.10 -6.22
CA GLN A 100 -6.38 5.25 -6.29
C GLN A 100 -7.60 4.98 -7.17
N ASN A 101 -7.37 4.41 -8.37
CA ASN A 101 -8.44 3.89 -9.22
C ASN A 101 -8.68 2.43 -8.81
N PHE A 102 -9.89 2.07 -8.51
CA PHE A 102 -10.30 0.77 -7.92
C PHE A 102 -9.81 -0.45 -8.69
N ASN A 103 -9.61 -0.31 -10.02
CA ASN A 103 -9.08 -1.34 -10.93
C ASN A 103 -9.82 -2.69 -10.84
N LEU A 104 -11.13 -2.65 -10.60
CA LEU A 104 -11.97 -3.84 -10.64
C LEU A 104 -12.16 -4.33 -12.07
N PHE A 105 -12.30 -5.63 -12.22
CA PHE A 105 -12.67 -6.24 -13.51
C PHE A 105 -14.15 -5.96 -13.80
N PRO A 106 -14.48 -5.11 -14.79
CA PRO A 106 -15.86 -4.64 -14.98
C PRO A 106 -16.83 -5.73 -15.47
N HIS A 107 -16.30 -6.80 -16.04
CA HIS A 107 -17.05 -7.94 -16.56
C HIS A 107 -17.25 -9.06 -15.54
N MET A 108 -16.75 -8.90 -14.32
CA MET A 108 -16.85 -9.83 -13.20
C MET A 108 -17.72 -9.23 -12.10
N THR A 109 -18.47 -10.08 -11.41
CA THR A 109 -19.19 -9.70 -10.19
C THR A 109 -18.21 -9.34 -9.06
N VAL A 110 -18.71 -8.78 -7.97
CA VAL A 110 -17.95 -8.50 -6.74
C VAL A 110 -17.25 -9.77 -6.24
N LEU A 111 -17.99 -10.87 -6.10
CA LEU A 111 -17.44 -12.14 -5.65
C LEU A 111 -16.35 -12.65 -6.61
N GLU A 112 -16.59 -12.63 -7.91
CA GLU A 112 -15.62 -13.06 -8.91
C GLU A 112 -14.35 -12.21 -8.88
N ASN A 113 -14.45 -10.89 -8.68
CA ASN A 113 -13.30 -10.03 -8.51
C ASN A 113 -12.42 -10.44 -7.31
N VAL A 114 -13.03 -10.87 -6.20
CA VAL A 114 -12.31 -11.25 -4.98
C VAL A 114 -11.67 -12.63 -5.11
N ILE A 115 -12.35 -13.60 -5.74
CA ILE A 115 -11.87 -15.00 -5.80
C ILE A 115 -10.91 -15.28 -6.97
N GLU A 116 -10.83 -14.44 -7.99
CA GLU A 116 -10.05 -14.68 -9.21
C GLU A 116 -8.59 -14.96 -8.91
N ALA A 117 -7.92 -14.09 -8.15
CA ALA A 117 -6.50 -14.25 -7.84
C ALA A 117 -6.23 -15.47 -6.92
N PRO A 118 -6.96 -15.72 -5.82
CA PRO A 118 -6.84 -16.94 -5.04
C PRO A 118 -6.94 -18.22 -5.87
N GLN A 119 -7.89 -18.29 -6.80
CA GLN A 119 -8.06 -19.47 -7.66
C GLN A 119 -6.94 -19.60 -8.71
N ARG A 120 -6.68 -18.53 -9.46
CA ARG A 120 -5.76 -18.58 -10.61
C ARG A 120 -4.30 -18.61 -10.21
N VAL A 121 -3.94 -17.92 -9.12
CA VAL A 121 -2.54 -17.74 -8.72
C VAL A 121 -2.14 -18.72 -7.61
N ARG A 122 -3.01 -18.90 -6.59
CA ARG A 122 -2.73 -19.82 -5.48
C ARG A 122 -3.30 -21.24 -5.68
N GLY A 123 -4.14 -21.45 -6.70
CA GLY A 123 -4.76 -22.75 -6.97
C GLY A 123 -5.80 -23.18 -5.93
N ILE A 124 -6.36 -22.24 -5.17
CA ILE A 124 -7.37 -22.52 -4.14
C ILE A 124 -8.65 -23.03 -4.82
N ALA A 125 -9.27 -24.05 -4.27
CA ALA A 125 -10.53 -24.59 -4.78
C ALA A 125 -11.63 -23.52 -4.74
N LYS A 126 -12.52 -23.52 -5.76
CA LYS A 126 -13.56 -22.49 -5.92
C LYS A 126 -14.43 -22.34 -4.67
N ALA A 127 -14.87 -23.44 -4.07
CA ALA A 127 -15.72 -23.42 -2.88
C ALA A 127 -15.00 -22.73 -1.70
N GLU A 128 -13.74 -23.10 -1.42
CA GLU A 128 -12.94 -22.48 -0.37
C GLU A 128 -12.68 -20.99 -0.63
N ALA A 129 -12.36 -20.63 -1.88
CA ALA A 129 -12.17 -19.22 -2.24
C ALA A 129 -13.46 -18.40 -2.06
N GLN A 130 -14.62 -18.96 -2.36
CA GLN A 130 -15.92 -18.33 -2.16
C GLN A 130 -16.24 -18.13 -0.68
N GLU A 131 -16.03 -19.14 0.16
CA GLU A 131 -16.24 -19.03 1.62
C GLU A 131 -15.39 -17.90 2.22
N LYS A 132 -14.09 -17.87 1.90
CA LYS A 132 -13.18 -16.80 2.35
C LYS A 132 -13.60 -15.42 1.82
N ALA A 133 -13.98 -15.35 0.56
CA ALA A 133 -14.40 -14.08 -0.06
C ALA A 133 -15.68 -13.51 0.57
N ILE A 134 -16.65 -14.37 0.93
CA ILE A 134 -17.87 -13.94 1.62
C ILE A 134 -17.54 -13.31 2.97
N ILE A 135 -16.66 -13.94 3.75
CA ILE A 135 -16.19 -13.38 5.04
C ILE A 135 -15.50 -12.02 4.84
N LEU A 136 -14.63 -11.91 3.83
CA LEU A 136 -13.94 -10.64 3.54
C LEU A 136 -14.92 -9.55 3.08
N LEU A 137 -15.92 -9.90 2.27
CA LEU A 137 -16.95 -8.96 1.83
C LEU A 137 -17.86 -8.52 2.99
N GLU A 138 -18.12 -9.38 3.95
CA GLU A 138 -18.80 -9.03 5.19
C GLU A 138 -17.97 -8.04 6.01
N GLN A 139 -16.68 -8.30 6.19
CA GLN A 139 -15.76 -7.40 6.92
C GLN A 139 -15.68 -5.99 6.32
N VAL A 140 -15.86 -5.85 5.01
CA VAL A 140 -15.90 -4.54 4.34
C VAL A 140 -17.33 -4.01 4.14
N GLY A 141 -18.35 -4.66 4.74
CA GLY A 141 -19.75 -4.20 4.72
C GLY A 141 -20.43 -4.31 3.35
N LEU A 142 -20.16 -5.39 2.60
CA LEU A 142 -20.68 -5.60 1.24
C LEU A 142 -21.36 -6.98 1.05
N SER A 143 -21.89 -7.56 2.11
CA SER A 143 -22.58 -8.86 2.05
C SER A 143 -23.78 -8.89 1.09
N ASP A 144 -24.45 -7.76 0.91
CA ASP A 144 -25.60 -7.59 0.00
C ASP A 144 -25.22 -7.33 -1.46
N LYS A 145 -23.92 -7.16 -1.76
CA LYS A 145 -23.39 -6.79 -3.08
C LYS A 145 -22.63 -7.92 -3.79
N ILE A 146 -22.63 -9.13 -3.25
CA ILE A 146 -21.82 -10.27 -3.73
C ILE A 146 -21.98 -10.54 -5.22
N VAL A 147 -23.21 -10.43 -5.75
CA VAL A 147 -23.55 -10.68 -7.16
C VAL A 147 -23.61 -9.41 -8.02
N ALA A 148 -23.39 -8.23 -7.43
CA ALA A 148 -23.37 -6.98 -8.16
C ALA A 148 -22.11 -6.86 -9.06
N TYR A 149 -22.23 -6.07 -10.13
CA TYR A 149 -21.10 -5.70 -10.97
C TYR A 149 -20.52 -4.34 -10.56
N PRO A 150 -19.23 -4.05 -10.86
CA PRO A 150 -18.59 -2.78 -10.45
C PRO A 150 -19.37 -1.52 -10.83
N ASN A 151 -20.02 -1.48 -12.00
CA ASN A 151 -20.82 -0.34 -12.45
C ASN A 151 -22.13 -0.12 -11.66
N GLN A 152 -22.50 -1.05 -10.80
CA GLN A 152 -23.66 -0.95 -9.90
C GLN A 152 -23.27 -0.48 -8.49
N LEU A 153 -21.99 -0.16 -8.26
CA LEU A 153 -21.43 0.20 -6.97
C LEU A 153 -21.04 1.68 -6.95
N SER A 154 -21.18 2.33 -5.78
CA SER A 154 -20.57 3.63 -5.54
C SER A 154 -19.03 3.52 -5.53
N GLY A 155 -18.32 4.66 -5.68
CA GLY A 155 -16.85 4.68 -5.61
C GLY A 155 -16.30 4.07 -4.31
N GLY A 156 -16.88 4.41 -3.16
CA GLY A 156 -16.49 3.85 -1.86
C GLY A 156 -16.74 2.34 -1.77
N GLN A 157 -17.85 1.84 -2.35
CA GLN A 157 -18.10 0.41 -2.44
C GLN A 157 -17.08 -0.29 -3.33
N GLN A 158 -16.74 0.27 -4.49
CA GLN A 158 -15.72 -0.28 -5.38
C GLN A 158 -14.35 -0.35 -4.69
N GLN A 159 -13.98 0.69 -3.92
CA GLN A 159 -12.73 0.69 -3.17
C GLN A 159 -12.72 -0.37 -2.07
N ARG A 160 -13.83 -0.57 -1.36
CA ARG A 160 -13.95 -1.63 -0.36
C ARG A 160 -13.85 -3.04 -1.00
N VAL A 161 -14.39 -3.24 -2.21
CA VAL A 161 -14.15 -4.48 -2.99
C VAL A 161 -12.68 -4.63 -3.36
N ALA A 162 -11.99 -3.55 -3.77
CA ALA A 162 -10.57 -3.60 -4.09
C ALA A 162 -9.71 -3.98 -2.87
N ILE A 163 -10.08 -3.49 -1.68
CA ILE A 163 -9.45 -3.89 -0.40
C ILE A 163 -9.69 -5.39 -0.14
N ALA A 164 -10.93 -5.86 -0.19
CA ALA A 164 -11.27 -7.27 0.00
C ALA A 164 -10.54 -8.18 -0.99
N ARG A 165 -10.44 -7.77 -2.26
CA ARG A 165 -9.67 -8.49 -3.29
C ARG A 165 -8.19 -8.61 -2.95
N ALA A 166 -7.57 -7.54 -2.45
CA ALA A 166 -6.17 -7.56 -2.04
C ALA A 166 -5.97 -8.48 -0.82
N MET A 167 -6.87 -8.43 0.16
CA MET A 167 -6.85 -9.26 1.36
C MET A 167 -7.06 -10.76 1.05
N ALA A 168 -7.81 -11.10 0.00
CA ALA A 168 -8.08 -12.50 -0.38
C ALA A 168 -6.79 -13.28 -0.75
N MET A 169 -5.71 -12.57 -1.05
CA MET A 169 -4.39 -13.16 -1.26
C MET A 169 -3.62 -13.40 0.05
N GLU A 170 -4.19 -13.09 1.23
CA GLU A 170 -3.56 -13.24 2.55
C GLU A 170 -2.14 -12.62 2.55
N PRO A 171 -2.00 -11.34 2.21
CA PRO A 171 -0.70 -10.69 2.07
C PRO A 171 -0.02 -10.47 3.43
N ARG A 172 1.31 -10.32 3.42
CA ARG A 172 2.10 -9.94 4.59
C ARG A 172 2.28 -8.44 4.73
N LEU A 173 2.05 -7.71 3.64
CA LEU A 173 2.15 -6.26 3.55
C LEU A 173 1.01 -5.74 2.67
N MET A 174 0.33 -4.70 3.13
CA MET A 174 -0.67 -3.98 2.33
C MET A 174 -0.13 -2.59 1.96
N LEU A 175 -0.23 -2.26 0.68
CA LEU A 175 0.14 -0.96 0.13
C LEU A 175 -1.13 -0.23 -0.32
N PHE A 176 -1.30 1.02 0.11
CA PHE A 176 -2.43 1.87 -0.27
C PHE A 176 -1.91 3.13 -0.96
N ASP A 177 -2.22 3.28 -2.24
CA ASP A 177 -1.84 4.43 -3.06
C ASP A 177 -3.04 5.39 -3.17
N GLU A 178 -3.13 6.36 -2.26
CA GLU A 178 -4.21 7.37 -2.16
C GLU A 178 -5.62 6.75 -2.22
N PRO A 179 -6.00 5.87 -1.28
CA PRO A 179 -7.19 5.04 -1.38
C PRO A 179 -8.52 5.83 -1.36
N THR A 180 -8.50 7.10 -1.02
CA THR A 180 -9.71 7.96 -0.91
C THR A 180 -9.76 9.10 -1.91
N SER A 181 -8.69 9.38 -2.65
CA SER A 181 -8.58 10.58 -3.49
C SER A 181 -9.54 10.61 -4.71
N ALA A 182 -10.07 9.46 -5.13
CA ALA A 182 -11.06 9.35 -6.21
C ALA A 182 -12.52 9.25 -5.70
N LEU A 183 -12.76 9.53 -4.40
CA LEU A 183 -14.06 9.40 -3.76
C LEU A 183 -14.69 10.75 -3.45
N ASP A 184 -16.02 10.77 -3.47
CA ASP A 184 -16.78 11.87 -2.90
C ASP A 184 -16.53 11.94 -1.37
N PRO A 185 -16.45 13.15 -0.77
CA PRO A 185 -16.13 13.30 0.65
C PRO A 185 -17.02 12.50 1.61
N GLU A 186 -18.30 12.31 1.27
CA GLU A 186 -19.25 11.53 2.07
C GLU A 186 -18.95 10.03 2.10
N LEU A 187 -18.18 9.51 1.13
CA LEU A 187 -17.83 8.09 1.01
C LEU A 187 -16.45 7.76 1.60
N VAL A 188 -15.68 8.76 1.95
CA VAL A 188 -14.30 8.61 2.46
C VAL A 188 -14.30 7.85 3.79
N GLY A 189 -15.22 8.21 4.72
CA GLY A 189 -15.29 7.63 6.06
C GLY A 189 -15.38 6.11 6.06
N ASP A 190 -16.28 5.54 5.26
CA ASP A 190 -16.49 4.09 5.17
C ASP A 190 -15.20 3.33 4.75
N VAL A 191 -14.42 3.92 3.83
CA VAL A 191 -13.17 3.30 3.35
C VAL A 191 -12.07 3.40 4.40
N LEU A 192 -11.97 4.56 5.07
CA LEU A 192 -10.99 4.76 6.14
C LEU A 192 -11.27 3.84 7.33
N ASP A 193 -12.54 3.59 7.68
CA ASP A 193 -12.90 2.68 8.76
C ASP A 193 -12.50 1.23 8.46
N VAL A 194 -12.63 0.78 7.21
CA VAL A 194 -12.10 -0.53 6.79
C VAL A 194 -10.58 -0.60 6.98
N ILE A 195 -9.83 0.45 6.60
CA ILE A 195 -8.37 0.48 6.77
C ILE A 195 -7.98 0.53 8.26
N LYS A 196 -8.73 1.26 9.11
CA LYS A 196 -8.55 1.26 10.57
C LYS A 196 -8.72 -0.15 11.16
N ASN A 197 -9.74 -0.87 10.73
CA ASN A 197 -9.96 -2.25 11.19
C ASN A 197 -8.81 -3.17 10.78
N LEU A 198 -8.22 -2.99 9.61
CA LEU A 198 -7.03 -3.71 9.18
C LEU A 198 -5.80 -3.36 10.05
N ALA A 199 -5.60 -2.08 10.37
CA ALA A 199 -4.55 -1.65 11.31
C ALA A 199 -4.72 -2.33 12.67
N ALA A 200 -5.92 -2.28 13.23
CA ALA A 200 -6.25 -2.90 14.52
C ALA A 200 -6.06 -4.43 14.53
N SER A 201 -6.17 -5.09 13.37
CA SER A 201 -5.89 -6.53 13.23
C SER A 201 -4.40 -6.88 13.18
N GLY A 202 -3.50 -5.89 13.22
CA GLY A 202 -2.05 -6.08 13.16
C GLY A 202 -1.51 -6.26 11.73
N MET A 203 -2.23 -5.79 10.70
CA MET A 203 -1.74 -5.79 9.33
C MET A 203 -0.60 -4.77 9.16
N THR A 204 0.54 -5.20 8.61
CA THR A 204 1.62 -4.30 8.23
C THR A 204 1.21 -3.50 6.99
N MET A 205 1.31 -2.16 7.04
CA MET A 205 0.81 -1.31 5.96
C MET A 205 1.73 -0.14 5.66
N ILE A 206 1.79 0.23 4.36
CA ILE A 206 2.30 1.54 3.91
C ILE A 206 1.14 2.25 3.19
N ILE A 207 0.80 3.45 3.64
CA ILE A 207 -0.35 4.21 3.15
C ILE A 207 0.11 5.57 2.64
N VAL A 208 -0.04 5.83 1.35
CA VAL A 208 0.03 7.18 0.80
C VAL A 208 -1.33 7.82 0.97
N THR A 209 -1.40 8.94 1.68
CA THR A 209 -2.66 9.63 1.93
C THR A 209 -2.50 11.15 2.04
N HIS A 210 -3.58 11.87 1.81
CA HIS A 210 -3.72 13.29 2.11
C HIS A 210 -4.60 13.54 3.35
N GLU A 211 -5.15 12.48 3.94
CA GLU A 211 -6.02 12.52 5.12
C GLU A 211 -5.18 12.62 6.40
N ILE A 212 -4.78 13.85 6.79
CA ILE A 212 -3.89 14.06 7.95
C ILE A 212 -4.53 13.59 9.27
N GLY A 213 -5.85 13.81 9.43
CA GLY A 213 -6.59 13.33 10.60
C GLY A 213 -6.54 11.82 10.75
N PHE A 214 -6.71 11.11 9.64
CA PHE A 214 -6.61 9.66 9.58
C PHE A 214 -5.17 9.17 9.88
N ALA A 215 -4.15 9.78 9.24
CA ALA A 215 -2.75 9.43 9.52
C ALA A 215 -2.40 9.62 11.01
N ARG A 216 -2.91 10.69 11.65
CA ARG A 216 -2.73 10.94 13.09
C ARG A 216 -3.31 9.84 13.96
N GLU A 217 -4.45 9.26 13.54
CA GLU A 217 -5.20 8.29 14.33
C GLU A 217 -4.59 6.88 14.24
N ILE A 218 -4.09 6.47 13.07
CA ILE A 218 -3.72 5.06 12.85
C ILE A 218 -2.23 4.80 12.66
N ALA A 219 -1.44 5.83 12.30
CA ALA A 219 -0.05 5.59 11.96
C ALA A 219 0.82 5.38 13.22
N ASP A 220 1.70 4.39 13.17
CA ASP A 220 2.80 4.23 14.11
C ASP A 220 3.97 5.13 13.73
N SER A 221 4.15 5.36 12.42
CA SER A 221 5.16 6.28 11.88
C SER A 221 4.62 7.08 10.69
N VAL A 222 5.09 8.31 10.58
CA VAL A 222 4.80 9.21 9.47
C VAL A 222 6.12 9.60 8.80
N VAL A 223 6.15 9.49 7.49
CA VAL A 223 7.28 9.90 6.64
C VAL A 223 6.81 11.04 5.75
N PHE A 224 7.45 12.20 5.86
CA PHE A 224 7.22 13.30 4.94
C PHE A 224 8.25 13.27 3.81
N MET A 225 7.76 13.16 2.58
CA MET A 225 8.56 13.13 1.36
C MET A 225 8.36 14.41 0.54
N ASP A 226 9.46 14.97 0.04
CA ASP A 226 9.42 16.06 -0.93
C ASP A 226 10.60 15.94 -1.91
N GLU A 227 10.38 16.34 -3.15
CA GLU A 227 11.40 16.32 -4.24
C GLU A 227 12.19 15.01 -4.37
N GLY A 228 11.58 13.88 -4.03
CA GLY A 228 12.19 12.55 -4.17
C GLY A 228 13.04 12.09 -2.99
N ILE A 229 13.04 12.81 -1.87
CA ILE A 229 13.77 12.44 -0.66
C ILE A 229 12.83 12.32 0.55
N VAL A 230 13.27 11.59 1.57
CA VAL A 230 12.67 11.62 2.91
C VAL A 230 13.19 12.90 3.61
N VAL A 231 12.30 13.83 3.88
CA VAL A 231 12.62 15.10 4.54
C VAL A 231 12.57 14.99 6.05
N GLU A 232 11.57 14.24 6.55
CA GLU A 232 11.35 14.03 7.98
C GLU A 232 10.61 12.72 8.21
N CYS A 233 10.96 12.01 9.29
CA CYS A 233 10.33 10.75 9.68
C CYS A 233 10.26 10.68 11.20
N GLY A 234 9.13 10.22 11.73
CA GLY A 234 8.93 10.08 13.18
C GLY A 234 7.52 9.62 13.52
N SER A 235 7.17 9.69 14.79
CA SER A 235 5.81 9.42 15.26
C SER A 235 4.81 10.47 14.71
N PRO A 236 3.51 10.13 14.64
CA PRO A 236 2.50 11.12 14.23
C PRO A 236 2.56 12.42 15.04
N LYS A 237 2.83 12.32 16.33
CA LYS A 237 2.94 13.49 17.22
C LYS A 237 4.13 14.39 16.83
N GLU A 238 5.29 13.81 16.52
CA GLU A 238 6.48 14.56 16.12
C GLU A 238 6.27 15.23 14.76
N ILE A 239 5.77 14.52 13.77
CA ILE A 239 5.68 15.01 12.39
C ILE A 239 4.45 15.89 12.16
N LEU A 240 3.29 15.57 12.74
CA LEU A 240 2.03 16.27 12.45
C LEU A 240 1.73 17.42 13.42
N GLU A 241 2.26 17.36 14.66
CA GLU A 241 1.98 18.37 15.69
C GLU A 241 3.20 19.27 15.98
N ASN A 242 4.41 18.72 15.86
CA ASN A 242 5.65 19.45 16.17
C ASN A 242 6.77 19.20 15.14
N PRO A 243 6.51 19.40 13.85
CA PRO A 243 7.50 19.18 12.79
C PRO A 243 8.70 20.12 12.98
N GLN A 244 9.91 19.58 12.82
CA GLN A 244 11.16 20.33 12.99
C GLN A 244 11.64 20.92 11.66
N ASN A 245 11.32 20.29 10.54
CA ASN A 245 11.76 20.75 9.23
C ASN A 245 10.84 21.86 8.71
N PRO A 246 11.38 23.04 8.30
CA PRO A 246 10.58 24.13 7.75
C PRO A 246 9.71 23.74 6.55
N ARG A 247 10.14 22.77 5.77
CA ARG A 247 9.39 22.29 4.60
C ARG A 247 8.15 21.49 5.01
N THR A 248 8.28 20.64 6.04
CA THR A 248 7.16 19.91 6.65
C THR A 248 6.15 20.89 7.25
N GLN A 249 6.64 21.89 8.01
CA GLN A 249 5.82 22.96 8.59
C GLN A 249 5.02 23.71 7.52
N ALA A 250 5.69 24.13 6.44
CA ALA A 250 5.06 24.84 5.33
C ALA A 250 4.00 24.01 4.60
N PHE A 251 4.19 22.69 4.48
CA PHE A 251 3.22 21.79 3.90
C PHE A 251 1.99 21.63 4.81
N LEU A 252 2.21 21.28 6.08
CA LEU A 252 1.12 21.06 7.04
C LEU A 252 0.26 22.30 7.26
N SER A 253 0.88 23.49 7.32
CA SER A 253 0.16 24.75 7.46
C SER A 253 -0.83 25.05 6.31
N LYS A 254 -0.63 24.44 5.13
CA LYS A 254 -1.54 24.58 3.97
C LYS A 254 -2.66 23.55 3.97
N VAL A 255 -2.41 22.37 4.53
CA VAL A 255 -3.36 21.24 4.49
C VAL A 255 -4.27 21.21 5.71
N LEU A 256 -3.83 21.76 6.85
CA LEU A 256 -4.60 21.85 8.09
C LEU A 256 -5.49 23.11 8.21
N ARG A 257 -5.59 23.88 7.15
CA ARG A 257 -6.53 25.01 7.02
C ARG A 257 -7.85 24.50 6.44
#